data_413b9d63381699dee43682bb1ec24914
#
_entry.id   413b9d63381699dee43682bb1ec24914
#
_cell.length_a   1.000
_cell.length_b   1.000
_cell.length_c   1.000
_cell.angle_alpha   90.00
_cell.angle_beta   90.00
_cell.angle_gamma   90.00
#
_symmetry.space_group_name_H-M   'P 1'
#
loop_
_entity.id
_entity.type
_entity.pdbx_description
1 polymer ?
#
loop_
_entity_poly.entity_id
_entity_poly.type
_entity_poly.pdbx_seq_one_letter_code
_entity_poly.pdbx_strand_id
1 'polypeptide(L)'
;MSVTNLKESSRKQYSEAEWQIRIDLAAAYRLVALYGWDDLIFTHISARLPGPDNHFLINPYGMMFDEITASSLVKVDMNGEIVGESDYKVNPAGFTIHSAVHEVRHDSACVIH
;
A
#
# COMPACT_ATOMS: atom_id res chain seq x y z
N MET A 1 -16.85 -15.37 -14.35
CA MET A 1 -15.94 -14.27 -14.75
C MET A 1 -14.51 -14.79 -14.81
N SER A 2 -13.78 -14.44 -15.86
CA SER A 2 -12.39 -14.89 -16.00
C SER A 2 -11.46 -14.08 -15.08
N VAL A 3 -10.29 -14.65 -14.75
CA VAL A 3 -9.26 -13.96 -13.98
C VAL A 3 -8.79 -12.68 -14.67
N THR A 4 -8.74 -12.70 -16.01
CA THR A 4 -8.36 -11.52 -16.81
C THR A 4 -9.33 -10.37 -16.61
N ASN A 5 -10.64 -10.63 -16.60
CA ASN A 5 -11.65 -9.60 -16.39
C ASN A 5 -11.58 -8.99 -15.00
N LEU A 6 -11.28 -9.79 -13.96
CA LEU A 6 -11.07 -9.27 -12.60
C LEU A 6 -9.87 -8.35 -12.52
N LYS A 7 -8.77 -8.71 -13.17
CA LYS A 7 -7.56 -7.87 -13.21
C LYS A 7 -7.81 -6.55 -13.92
N GLU A 8 -8.51 -6.59 -15.05
CA GLU A 8 -8.88 -5.38 -15.80
C GLU A 8 -9.79 -4.47 -15.00
N SER A 9 -10.80 -5.01 -14.31
CA SER A 9 -11.69 -4.23 -13.44
C SER A 9 -10.93 -3.55 -12.32
N SER A 10 -10.03 -4.27 -11.62
CA SER A 10 -9.23 -3.72 -10.54
C SER A 10 -8.34 -2.59 -11.04
N ARG A 11 -7.67 -2.79 -12.19
CA ARG A 11 -6.78 -1.78 -12.77
C ARG A 11 -7.52 -0.51 -13.21
N LYS A 12 -8.72 -0.63 -13.74
CA LYS A 12 -9.51 0.51 -14.22
C LYS A 12 -9.91 1.51 -13.14
N GLN A 13 -9.89 1.08 -11.87
CA GLN A 13 -10.21 1.96 -10.73
C GLN A 13 -9.12 2.97 -10.44
N TYR A 14 -7.91 2.78 -10.99
CA TYR A 14 -6.74 3.56 -10.62
C TYR A 14 -6.10 4.22 -11.84
N SER A 15 -5.47 5.37 -11.61
CA SER A 15 -4.62 5.99 -12.65
C SER A 15 -3.43 5.08 -12.96
N GLU A 16 -2.81 5.27 -14.12
CA GLU A 16 -1.61 4.50 -14.45
C GLU A 16 -0.48 4.73 -13.45
N ALA A 17 -0.30 5.97 -13.00
CA ALA A 17 0.72 6.31 -12.02
C ALA A 17 0.48 5.59 -10.69
N GLU A 18 -0.75 5.58 -10.19
CA GLU A 18 -1.09 4.84 -8.98
C GLU A 18 -0.92 3.34 -9.16
N TRP A 19 -1.36 2.80 -10.30
CA TRP A 19 -1.25 1.36 -10.55
C TRP A 19 0.21 0.91 -10.59
N GLN A 20 1.10 1.68 -11.19
CA GLN A 20 2.52 1.35 -11.21
C GLN A 20 3.11 1.34 -9.80
N ILE A 21 2.75 2.31 -8.97
CA ILE A 21 3.21 2.35 -7.58
C ILE A 21 2.66 1.14 -6.80
N ARG A 22 1.41 0.75 -7.04
CA ARG A 22 0.83 -0.46 -6.44
C ARG A 22 1.60 -1.72 -6.83
N ILE A 23 1.96 -1.86 -8.08
CA ILE A 23 2.77 -2.99 -8.56
C ILE A 23 4.14 -3.00 -7.87
N ASP A 24 4.81 -1.87 -7.85
CA ASP A 24 6.15 -1.76 -7.27
C ASP A 24 6.13 -2.04 -5.76
N LEU A 25 5.14 -1.50 -5.06
CA LEU A 25 5.02 -1.71 -3.62
C LEU A 25 4.67 -3.16 -3.28
N ALA A 26 3.77 -3.79 -4.03
CA ALA A 26 3.45 -5.20 -3.84
C ALA A 26 4.67 -6.08 -4.10
N ALA A 27 5.46 -5.76 -5.13
CA ALA A 27 6.72 -6.46 -5.42
C ALA A 27 7.71 -6.30 -4.26
N ALA A 28 7.82 -5.11 -3.68
CA ALA A 28 8.69 -4.87 -2.53
C ALA A 28 8.29 -5.73 -1.32
N TYR A 29 7.01 -5.83 -1.01
CA TYR A 29 6.52 -6.71 0.05
C TYR A 29 6.90 -8.16 -0.19
N ARG A 30 6.71 -8.64 -1.42
CA ARG A 30 7.05 -10.03 -1.77
C ARG A 30 8.55 -10.30 -1.73
N LEU A 31 9.37 -9.32 -2.10
CA LEU A 31 10.83 -9.43 -1.99
C LEU A 31 11.27 -9.51 -0.53
N VAL A 32 10.66 -8.71 0.36
CA VAL A 32 10.95 -8.78 1.79
C VAL A 32 10.63 -10.17 2.34
N ALA A 33 9.49 -10.74 1.94
CA ALA A 33 9.12 -12.11 2.31
C ALA A 33 10.10 -13.14 1.74
N LEU A 34 10.50 -12.98 0.49
CA LEU A 34 11.45 -13.88 -0.18
C LEU A 34 12.79 -13.94 0.54
N TYR A 35 13.29 -12.78 1.01
CA TYR A 35 14.56 -12.70 1.74
C TYR A 35 14.42 -13.04 3.23
N GLY A 36 13.20 -13.35 3.71
CA GLY A 36 12.99 -13.71 5.10
C GLY A 36 13.08 -12.55 6.07
N TRP A 37 12.81 -11.33 5.61
CA TRP A 37 12.87 -10.10 6.41
C TRP A 37 11.52 -9.69 6.98
N ASP A 38 10.47 -10.45 6.68
CA ASP A 38 9.14 -10.20 7.21
C ASP A 38 9.00 -10.72 8.65
N ASP A 39 7.99 -10.22 9.33
CA ASP A 39 7.65 -10.62 10.71
C ASP A 39 6.14 -10.84 10.81
N LEU A 40 5.67 -11.95 10.26
CA LEU A 40 4.25 -12.29 10.20
C LEU A 40 3.47 -11.16 9.51
N ILE A 41 2.48 -10.59 10.22
CA ILE A 41 1.65 -9.48 9.72
C ILE A 41 2.17 -8.12 10.19
N PHE A 42 3.29 -8.11 10.90
CA PHE A 42 3.86 -6.89 11.48
C PHE A 42 4.84 -6.23 10.52
N THR A 43 5.25 -5.03 10.85
CA THR A 43 6.08 -4.15 10.02
C THR A 43 5.34 -3.69 8.77
N HIS A 44 5.84 -2.63 8.14
CA HIS A 44 5.10 -1.97 7.07
C HIS A 44 6.05 -1.32 6.08
N ILE A 45 5.60 -1.27 4.83
CA ILE A 45 6.21 -0.44 3.80
C ILE A 45 5.09 0.44 3.23
N SER A 46 5.31 1.73 3.13
CA SER A 46 4.34 2.62 2.48
C SER A 46 4.97 3.36 1.32
N ALA A 47 4.14 3.72 0.35
CA ALA A 47 4.57 4.50 -0.81
C ALA A 47 3.62 5.67 -1.02
N ARG A 48 4.19 6.87 -1.17
CA ARG A 48 3.43 8.09 -1.44
C ARG A 48 2.87 8.06 -2.85
N LEU A 49 1.63 8.48 -2.99
CA LEU A 49 1.04 8.68 -4.31
C LEU A 49 1.33 10.11 -4.80
N PRO A 50 1.52 10.30 -6.12
CA PRO A 50 1.72 11.62 -6.68
C PRO A 50 0.44 12.46 -6.59
N GLY A 51 0.60 13.77 -6.57
CA GLY A 51 -0.51 14.72 -6.55
C GLY A 51 -0.58 15.49 -5.24
N PRO A 52 -1.52 16.45 -5.14
CA PRO A 52 -1.61 17.36 -3.99
C PRO A 52 -2.30 16.78 -2.77
N ASP A 53 -2.90 15.58 -2.87
CA ASP A 53 -3.80 15.06 -1.85
C ASP A 53 -3.10 14.40 -0.66
N ASN A 54 -1.79 14.19 -0.73
CA ASN A 54 -1.00 13.53 0.33
C ASN A 54 -1.55 12.16 0.72
N HIS A 55 -1.91 11.34 -0.27
CA HIS A 55 -2.30 9.96 -0.04
C HIS A 55 -1.09 9.04 -0.10
N PHE A 56 -1.14 7.93 0.62
CA PHE A 56 -0.13 6.88 0.49
C PHE A 56 -0.76 5.51 0.53
N LEU A 57 -0.02 4.53 0.01
CA LEU A 57 -0.42 3.12 0.01
C LEU A 57 0.30 2.40 1.13
N ILE A 58 -0.40 1.47 1.77
CA ILE A 58 0.14 0.64 2.84
C ILE A 58 -0.51 -0.75 2.77
N ASN A 59 0.10 -1.74 3.42
CA ASN A 59 -0.41 -3.10 3.41
C ASN A 59 -1.71 -3.23 4.20
N PRO A 60 -2.60 -4.15 3.78
CA PRO A 60 -3.81 -4.45 4.55
C PRO A 60 -3.46 -5.15 5.87
N TYR A 61 -4.17 -4.78 6.92
CA TYR A 61 -4.00 -5.40 8.24
C TYR A 61 -4.38 -6.88 8.21
N GLY A 62 -3.49 -7.71 8.72
CA GLY A 62 -3.73 -9.16 8.82
C GLY A 62 -3.30 -9.97 7.61
N MET A 63 -2.78 -9.32 6.57
CA MET A 63 -2.28 -10.01 5.37
C MET A 63 -0.77 -10.22 5.48
N MET A 64 -0.32 -11.44 5.19
CA MET A 64 1.10 -11.76 5.13
C MET A 64 1.73 -11.09 3.90
N PHE A 65 3.03 -10.78 3.98
CA PHE A 65 3.71 -10.05 2.90
C PHE A 65 3.70 -10.80 1.56
N ASP A 66 3.79 -12.12 1.59
CA ASP A 66 3.74 -12.94 0.38
C ASP A 66 2.33 -13.05 -0.23
N GLU A 67 1.30 -12.61 0.49
CA GLU A 67 -0.08 -12.57 0.01
C GLU A 67 -0.45 -11.24 -0.65
N ILE A 68 0.35 -10.18 -0.45
CA ILE A 68 0.02 -8.83 -0.89
C ILE A 68 0.07 -8.73 -2.42
N THR A 69 -0.97 -8.09 -2.97
CA THR A 69 -1.09 -7.81 -4.40
C THR A 69 -1.26 -6.32 -4.64
N ALA A 70 -1.08 -5.88 -5.86
CA ALA A 70 -1.29 -4.49 -6.24
C ALA A 70 -2.71 -4.00 -5.88
N SER A 71 -3.71 -4.87 -6.03
CA SER A 71 -5.10 -4.52 -5.74
C SER A 71 -5.46 -4.63 -4.26
N SER A 72 -4.71 -5.37 -3.44
CA SER A 72 -4.99 -5.50 -2.01
C SER A 72 -4.44 -4.33 -1.19
N LEU A 73 -3.47 -3.58 -1.70
CA LEU A 73 -2.92 -2.42 -1.02
C LEU A 73 -4.00 -1.38 -0.74
N VAL A 74 -3.91 -0.73 0.41
CA VAL A 74 -4.92 0.23 0.87
C VAL A 74 -4.40 1.64 0.71
N LYS A 75 -5.23 2.51 0.13
CA LYS A 75 -4.93 3.94 0.00
C LYS A 75 -5.52 4.67 1.20
N VAL A 76 -4.70 5.45 1.88
CA VAL A 76 -5.12 6.23 3.06
C VAL A 76 -4.71 7.69 2.90
N ASP A 77 -5.47 8.58 3.55
CA ASP A 77 -5.12 9.98 3.67
C ASP A 77 -4.32 10.23 4.97
N MET A 78 -3.97 11.48 5.22
CA MET A 78 -3.17 11.85 6.38
C MET A 78 -3.94 11.79 7.70
N ASN A 79 -5.25 11.60 7.66
CA ASN A 79 -6.10 11.42 8.84
C ASN A 79 -6.36 9.95 9.18
N GLY A 80 -5.83 9.03 8.37
CA GLY A 80 -6.03 7.60 8.55
C GLY A 80 -7.31 7.06 7.92
N GLU A 81 -8.01 7.89 7.16
CA GLU A 81 -9.21 7.47 6.46
C GLU A 81 -8.84 6.75 5.17
N ILE A 82 -9.55 5.65 4.91
CA ILE A 82 -9.38 4.91 3.67
C ILE A 82 -10.00 5.72 2.53
N VAL A 83 -9.23 5.91 1.47
CA VAL A 83 -9.66 6.63 0.27
C VAL A 83 -10.11 5.62 -0.78
N GLY A 84 -11.35 5.73 -1.22
CA GLY A 84 -11.95 4.78 -2.14
C GLY A 84 -12.51 3.56 -1.45
N GLU A 85 -12.77 2.52 -2.22
CA GLU A 85 -13.31 1.27 -1.71
C GLU A 85 -12.21 0.31 -1.32
N SER A 86 -12.37 -0.34 -0.17
CA SER A 86 -11.46 -1.38 0.28
C SER A 86 -12.18 -2.34 1.21
N ASP A 87 -11.93 -3.63 1.01
CA ASP A 87 -12.41 -4.69 1.92
C ASP A 87 -11.49 -4.87 3.12
N TYR A 88 -10.38 -4.13 3.18
CA TYR A 88 -9.34 -4.30 4.18
C TYR A 88 -9.25 -3.09 5.09
N LYS A 89 -8.69 -3.31 6.28
CA LYS A 89 -8.36 -2.27 7.24
C LYS A 89 -6.86 -2.06 7.29
N VAL A 90 -6.45 -0.95 7.90
CA VAL A 90 -5.04 -0.62 8.10
C VAL A 90 -4.71 -0.74 9.59
N ASN A 91 -3.53 -1.26 9.88
CA ASN A 91 -3.03 -1.31 11.26
C ASN A 91 -2.78 0.12 11.77
N PRO A 92 -3.46 0.56 12.85
CA PRO A 92 -3.26 1.92 13.39
C PRO A 92 -1.81 2.23 13.73
N ALA A 93 -1.05 1.26 14.21
CA ALA A 93 0.37 1.44 14.52
C ALA A 93 1.19 1.78 13.27
N GLY A 94 0.93 1.06 12.17
CA GLY A 94 1.58 1.35 10.90
C GLY A 94 1.21 2.73 10.37
N PHE A 95 -0.07 3.05 10.40
CA PHE A 95 -0.52 4.38 9.96
C PHE A 95 0.17 5.49 10.76
N THR A 96 0.21 5.39 12.08
CA THR A 96 0.78 6.44 12.94
C THR A 96 2.23 6.75 12.59
N ILE A 97 3.05 5.73 12.40
CA ILE A 97 4.47 5.90 12.09
C ILE A 97 4.64 6.45 10.66
N HIS A 98 3.98 5.82 9.71
CA HIS A 98 4.16 6.18 8.29
C HIS A 98 3.59 7.56 7.96
N SER A 99 2.42 7.90 8.51
CA SER A 99 1.83 9.22 8.28
C SER A 99 2.71 10.33 8.85
N ALA A 100 3.30 10.12 10.02
CA ALA A 100 4.19 11.10 10.64
C ALA A 100 5.41 11.39 9.75
N VAL A 101 6.01 10.37 9.15
CA VAL A 101 7.15 10.55 8.25
C VAL A 101 6.69 11.24 6.97
N HIS A 102 5.59 10.79 6.37
CA HIS A 102 5.08 11.40 5.13
C HIS A 102 4.66 12.86 5.33
N GLU A 103 4.21 13.22 6.52
CA GLU A 103 3.81 14.60 6.83
C GLU A 103 4.99 15.55 6.86
N VAL A 104 6.11 15.15 7.48
CA VAL A 104 7.28 16.03 7.69
C VAL A 104 8.34 15.90 6.60
N ARG A 105 8.37 14.79 5.89
CA ARG A 105 9.35 14.53 4.83
C ARG A 105 8.65 14.41 3.49
N HIS A 106 8.39 15.56 2.88
CA HIS A 106 7.72 15.62 1.56
C HIS A 106 8.56 15.01 0.45
N ASP A 107 9.86 14.86 0.66
CA ASP A 107 10.81 14.22 -0.26
C ASP A 107 10.83 12.68 -0.13
N SER A 108 10.19 12.11 0.88
CA SER A 108 10.11 10.66 1.06
C SER A 108 9.06 10.07 0.12
N ALA A 109 9.53 9.31 -0.87
CA ALA A 109 8.65 8.57 -1.76
C ALA A 109 8.11 7.32 -1.07
N CYS A 110 8.91 6.71 -0.20
CA CYS A 110 8.50 5.51 0.51
C CYS A 110 9.09 5.50 1.94
N VAL A 111 8.43 4.78 2.82
CA VAL A 111 8.87 4.57 4.21
C VAL A 111 8.86 3.08 4.49
N ILE A 112 9.95 2.57 5.05
CA ILE A 112 10.09 1.17 5.41
C ILE A 112 10.67 1.05 6.83
N HIS A 113 10.09 0.15 7.61
CA HIS A 113 10.64 -0.17 8.92
C HIS A 113 10.39 -1.62 9.30
#